data_e76967d19230e492759d65fe593dd6e9
#
_entry.id   e76967d19230e492759d65fe593dd6e9
#
_cell.length_a   1.000
_cell.length_b   1.000
_cell.length_c   1.000
_cell.angle_alpha   90.00
_cell.angle_beta   90.00
_cell.angle_gamma   90.00
#
_symmetry.space_group_name_H-M   'P 1'
#
loop_
_entity.id
_entity.type
_entity.pdbx_description
1 polymer ?
#
loop_
_entity_poly.entity_id
_entity_poly.type
_entity_poly.pdbx_seq_one_letter_code
_entity_poly.pdbx_strand_id
1 'polypeptide(L)'
;MKSINQIRKISIWIFIIPVVALNLCLLISVNHELFEGTIFQVGAIGKIGFTIPYVDGIVSISRTARTYPAYLIFKPAMIFTAILLIKYWIANNKLIVTVNGEDDKRKYFLIFGVGSALFLIAHSIFLGIKFDHDLYKFFRRFVILGFIIFEIVAQTLLVINIFKVKEKMERLINKKILILKIILVIILIITALVAIPFLSSSGYPRFKHALEWNYFIGVVFFYLLSFLFWKKVLS
;
A
#
# COMPACT_ATOMS: atom_id res chain seq x y z
N MET A 1 -17.87 -18.87 -6.85
CA MET A 1 -17.15 -18.55 -8.10
C MET A 1 -17.14 -17.04 -8.41
N LYS A 2 -18.22 -16.30 -8.35
CA LYS A 2 -18.26 -14.83 -8.53
C LYS A 2 -17.30 -14.07 -7.60
N SER A 3 -17.16 -14.50 -6.34
CA SER A 3 -16.26 -13.88 -5.33
C SER A 3 -14.79 -13.90 -5.74
N ILE A 4 -14.27 -14.98 -6.32
CA ILE A 4 -12.87 -15.10 -6.72
C ILE A 4 -12.55 -14.11 -7.86
N ASN A 5 -13.42 -14.04 -8.88
CA ASN A 5 -13.23 -13.09 -9.98
C ASN A 5 -13.32 -11.63 -9.48
N GLN A 6 -14.15 -11.37 -8.46
CA GLN A 6 -14.23 -10.06 -7.81
C GLN A 6 -12.93 -9.74 -7.05
N ILE A 7 -12.40 -10.68 -6.23
CA ILE A 7 -11.13 -10.50 -5.52
C ILE A 7 -10.00 -10.21 -6.51
N ARG A 8 -9.91 -10.96 -7.62
CA ARG A 8 -8.93 -10.71 -8.67
C ARG A 8 -9.01 -9.30 -9.24
N LYS A 9 -10.22 -8.87 -9.65
CA LYS A 9 -10.42 -7.53 -10.21
C LYS A 9 -10.06 -6.43 -9.22
N ILE A 10 -10.44 -6.59 -7.97
CA ILE A 10 -10.11 -5.61 -6.93
C ILE A 10 -8.59 -5.57 -6.71
N SER A 11 -7.95 -6.72 -6.60
CA SER A 11 -6.50 -6.82 -6.33
C SER A 11 -5.67 -6.08 -7.38
N ILE A 12 -5.97 -6.25 -8.67
CA ILE A 12 -5.18 -5.59 -9.70
C ILE A 12 -5.31 -4.06 -9.66
N TRP A 13 -6.49 -3.54 -9.30
CA TRP A 13 -6.69 -2.11 -9.15
C TRP A 13 -6.02 -1.53 -7.91
N ILE A 14 -5.98 -2.29 -6.79
CA ILE A 14 -5.21 -1.90 -5.59
C ILE A 14 -3.70 -1.80 -5.91
N PHE A 15 -3.19 -2.57 -6.87
CA PHE A 15 -1.82 -2.44 -7.34
C PHE A 15 -1.65 -1.25 -8.29
N ILE A 16 -2.46 -1.16 -9.35
CA ILE A 16 -2.27 -0.18 -10.43
C ILE A 16 -2.46 1.26 -9.95
N ILE A 17 -3.55 1.54 -9.21
CA ILE A 17 -3.91 2.92 -8.87
C ILE A 17 -2.81 3.63 -8.06
N PRO A 18 -2.32 3.11 -6.92
CA PRO A 18 -1.30 3.81 -6.15
C PRO A 18 0.05 3.87 -6.86
N VAL A 19 0.42 2.84 -7.65
CA VAL A 19 1.66 2.85 -8.43
C VAL A 19 1.62 3.95 -9.48
N VAL A 20 0.54 4.04 -10.25
CA VAL A 20 0.39 5.08 -11.28
C VAL A 20 0.32 6.46 -10.64
N ALA A 21 -0.50 6.64 -9.59
CA ALA A 21 -0.66 7.92 -8.93
C ALA A 21 0.64 8.48 -8.36
N LEU A 22 1.44 7.65 -7.67
CA LEU A 22 2.70 8.09 -7.10
C LEU A 22 3.76 8.42 -8.16
N ASN A 23 3.84 7.62 -9.22
CA ASN A 23 4.76 7.92 -10.32
C ASN A 23 4.33 9.16 -11.11
N LEU A 24 3.03 9.43 -11.27
CA LEU A 24 2.56 10.70 -11.83
C LEU A 24 2.91 11.89 -10.92
N CYS A 25 2.75 11.77 -9.61
CA CYS A 25 3.20 12.81 -8.68
C CYS A 25 4.70 13.07 -8.80
N LEU A 26 5.51 12.03 -8.96
CA LEU A 26 6.94 12.13 -9.19
C LEU A 26 7.26 12.84 -10.51
N LEU A 27 6.60 12.44 -11.61
CA LEU A 27 6.77 13.06 -12.93
C LEU A 27 6.44 14.55 -12.91
N ILE A 28 5.37 14.97 -12.22
CA ILE A 28 5.01 16.38 -12.04
C ILE A 28 6.12 17.12 -11.28
N SER A 29 6.66 16.51 -10.24
CA SER A 29 7.70 17.14 -9.41
C SER A 29 9.04 17.28 -10.15
N VAL A 30 9.40 16.30 -10.97
CA VAL A 30 10.64 16.28 -11.77
C VAL A 30 10.56 17.23 -12.97
N ASN A 31 9.38 17.29 -13.62
CA ASN A 31 9.15 18.14 -14.80
C ASN A 31 8.41 19.43 -14.43
N HIS A 32 8.71 20.02 -13.28
CA HIS A 32 8.02 21.20 -12.78
C HIS A 32 8.08 22.41 -13.72
N GLU A 33 9.13 22.52 -14.53
CA GLU A 33 9.31 23.60 -15.53
C GLU A 33 8.19 23.62 -16.58
N LEU A 34 7.61 22.47 -16.94
CA LEU A 34 6.48 22.37 -17.88
C LEU A 34 5.22 23.05 -17.35
N PHE A 35 5.14 23.26 -16.05
CA PHE A 35 3.96 23.85 -15.39
C PHE A 35 4.17 25.31 -15.00
N GLU A 36 5.36 25.90 -15.28
CA GLU A 36 5.64 27.31 -14.99
C GLU A 36 4.71 28.25 -15.78
N GLY A 37 4.18 29.27 -15.10
CA GLY A 37 3.20 30.18 -15.68
C GLY A 37 1.80 29.62 -15.90
N THR A 38 1.54 28.38 -15.55
CA THR A 38 0.21 27.76 -15.61
C THR A 38 -0.48 27.72 -14.24
N ILE A 39 -1.79 27.46 -14.24
CA ILE A 39 -2.55 27.21 -13.00
C ILE A 39 -2.07 25.98 -12.23
N PHE A 40 -1.29 25.10 -12.86
CA PHE A 40 -0.70 23.90 -12.25
C PHE A 40 0.77 24.10 -11.83
N GLN A 41 1.22 25.33 -11.70
CA GLN A 41 2.59 25.62 -11.28
C GLN A 41 2.94 24.93 -9.96
N VAL A 42 4.04 24.17 -9.97
CA VAL A 42 4.50 23.42 -8.80
C VAL A 42 5.11 24.37 -7.77
N GLY A 43 4.68 24.24 -6.52
CA GLY A 43 5.23 25.01 -5.40
C GLY A 43 6.71 24.73 -5.17
N ALA A 44 7.45 25.69 -4.59
CA ALA A 44 8.91 25.62 -4.39
C ALA A 44 9.37 24.32 -3.71
N ILE A 45 8.61 23.81 -2.74
CA ILE A 45 8.93 22.56 -2.01
C ILE A 45 8.82 21.32 -2.91
N GLY A 46 7.99 21.38 -3.96
CA GLY A 46 7.74 20.27 -4.91
C GLY A 46 8.68 20.23 -6.08
N LYS A 47 9.52 21.25 -6.28
CA LYS A 47 10.50 21.30 -7.37
C LYS A 47 11.66 20.35 -7.07
N ILE A 48 11.83 19.31 -7.90
CA ILE A 48 12.84 18.27 -7.75
C ILE A 48 13.48 18.05 -9.12
N GLY A 49 14.81 17.91 -9.15
CA GLY A 49 15.52 17.47 -10.35
C GLY A 49 15.25 15.99 -10.66
N PHE A 50 15.80 15.50 -11.79
CA PHE A 50 15.70 14.09 -12.15
C PHE A 50 16.14 13.18 -11.02
N THR A 51 15.34 12.16 -10.71
CA THR A 51 15.61 11.20 -9.64
C THR A 51 14.94 9.86 -9.96
N ILE A 52 15.58 8.76 -9.52
CA ILE A 52 14.99 7.42 -9.46
C ILE A 52 14.92 7.06 -7.96
N PRO A 53 13.89 7.51 -7.24
CA PRO A 53 13.88 7.50 -5.78
C PRO A 53 13.93 6.10 -5.16
N TYR A 54 13.61 5.08 -5.93
CA TYR A 54 13.79 3.67 -5.56
C TYR A 54 15.28 3.30 -5.34
N VAL A 55 16.20 4.04 -5.98
CA VAL A 55 17.65 3.78 -5.94
C VAL A 55 18.39 4.89 -5.20
N ASP A 56 18.17 6.15 -5.60
CA ASP A 56 18.92 7.30 -5.08
C ASP A 56 18.32 7.91 -3.81
N GLY A 57 17.03 7.70 -3.56
CA GLY A 57 16.35 8.20 -2.38
C GLY A 57 16.41 9.72 -2.19
N ILE A 58 16.53 10.48 -3.27
CA ILE A 58 16.62 11.96 -3.20
C ILE A 58 15.34 12.53 -2.60
N VAL A 59 14.20 11.93 -2.89
CA VAL A 59 12.88 12.41 -2.44
C VAL A 59 12.05 11.32 -1.77
N SER A 60 11.31 11.69 -0.70
CA SER A 60 10.33 10.82 -0.06
C SER A 60 8.99 10.83 -0.80
N ILE A 61 8.20 9.76 -0.67
CA ILE A 61 6.82 9.70 -1.18
C ILE A 61 6.00 10.88 -0.64
N SER A 62 6.08 11.13 0.65
CA SER A 62 5.31 12.20 1.29
C SER A 62 5.67 13.60 0.78
N ARG A 63 6.94 13.86 0.41
CA ARG A 63 7.36 15.13 -0.18
C ARG A 63 6.82 15.30 -1.58
N THR A 64 6.87 14.25 -2.40
CA THR A 64 6.37 14.24 -3.77
C THR A 64 4.85 14.43 -3.82
N ALA A 65 4.11 13.77 -2.92
CA ALA A 65 2.66 13.70 -2.96
C ALA A 65 1.91 14.86 -2.26
N ARG A 66 2.59 15.65 -1.41
CA ARG A 66 1.93 16.69 -0.58
C ARG A 66 1.81 18.06 -1.22
N THR A 67 2.51 18.31 -2.32
CA THR A 67 2.56 19.62 -2.98
C THR A 67 1.53 19.73 -4.08
N TYR A 68 1.05 20.96 -4.33
CA TYR A 68 0.22 21.26 -5.48
C TYR A 68 1.06 21.17 -6.77
N PRO A 69 0.55 20.59 -7.85
CA PRO A 69 -0.78 19.98 -8.05
C PRO A 69 -0.79 18.48 -7.72
N ALA A 70 0.34 17.87 -7.34
CA ALA A 70 0.48 16.42 -7.13
C ALA A 70 -0.54 15.84 -6.13
N TYR A 71 -0.90 16.58 -5.07
CA TYR A 71 -1.89 16.10 -4.10
C TYR A 71 -3.29 15.92 -4.69
N LEU A 72 -3.62 16.62 -5.80
CA LEU A 72 -4.91 16.45 -6.49
C LEU A 72 -5.03 15.05 -7.13
N ILE A 73 -3.90 14.43 -7.46
CA ILE A 73 -3.84 13.06 -7.97
C ILE A 73 -3.73 12.09 -6.79
N PHE A 74 -2.83 12.36 -5.85
CA PHE A 74 -2.53 11.46 -4.74
C PHE A 74 -3.74 11.19 -3.86
N LYS A 75 -4.38 12.24 -3.34
CA LYS A 75 -5.47 12.08 -2.35
C LYS A 75 -6.64 11.26 -2.87
N PRO A 76 -7.25 11.57 -4.02
CA PRO A 76 -8.34 10.76 -4.57
C PRO A 76 -7.92 9.31 -4.85
N ALA A 77 -6.71 9.12 -5.41
CA ALA A 77 -6.19 7.79 -5.72
C ALA A 77 -6.03 6.93 -4.47
N MET A 78 -5.47 7.48 -3.38
CA MET A 78 -5.29 6.74 -2.12
C MET A 78 -6.62 6.48 -1.41
N ILE A 79 -7.55 7.43 -1.40
CA ILE A 79 -8.91 7.23 -0.86
C ILE A 79 -9.63 6.11 -1.63
N PHE A 80 -9.57 6.15 -2.95
CA PHE A 80 -10.17 5.11 -3.79
C PHE A 80 -9.50 3.73 -3.55
N THR A 81 -8.17 3.70 -3.43
CA THR A 81 -7.42 2.49 -3.06
C THR A 81 -7.86 1.95 -1.71
N ALA A 82 -8.07 2.80 -0.70
CA ALA A 82 -8.54 2.39 0.61
C ALA A 82 -9.96 1.77 0.56
N ILE A 83 -10.86 2.33 -0.25
CA ILE A 83 -12.18 1.73 -0.46
C ILE A 83 -12.07 0.34 -1.10
N LEU A 84 -11.15 0.18 -2.06
CA LEU A 84 -10.88 -1.12 -2.67
C LEU A 84 -10.26 -2.11 -1.67
N LEU A 85 -9.37 -1.64 -0.78
CA LEU A 85 -8.81 -2.44 0.31
C LEU A 85 -9.91 -2.99 1.23
N ILE A 86 -10.83 -2.16 1.67
CA ILE A 86 -11.96 -2.60 2.50
C ILE A 86 -12.76 -3.71 1.77
N LYS A 87 -13.10 -3.48 0.50
CA LYS A 87 -13.81 -4.47 -0.32
C LYS A 87 -13.01 -5.77 -0.49
N TYR A 88 -11.70 -5.66 -0.66
CA TYR A 88 -10.80 -6.81 -0.79
C TYR A 88 -10.79 -7.66 0.49
N TRP A 89 -10.63 -7.02 1.65
CA TRP A 89 -10.58 -7.72 2.94
C TRP A 89 -11.90 -8.39 3.28
N ILE A 90 -13.02 -7.72 3.03
CA ILE A 90 -14.38 -8.30 3.20
C ILE A 90 -14.60 -9.50 2.27
N ALA A 91 -14.18 -9.38 1.00
CA ALA A 91 -14.37 -10.45 0.02
C ALA A 91 -13.53 -11.70 0.37
N ASN A 92 -12.27 -11.51 0.81
CA ASN A 92 -11.42 -12.62 1.27
C ASN A 92 -11.98 -13.27 2.54
N ASN A 93 -12.50 -12.48 3.48
CA ASN A 93 -13.13 -13.03 4.69
C ASN A 93 -14.33 -13.90 4.34
N LYS A 94 -15.23 -13.42 3.49
CA LYS A 94 -16.39 -14.21 3.02
C LYS A 94 -15.94 -15.52 2.36
N LEU A 95 -14.89 -15.47 1.53
CA LEU A 95 -14.39 -16.67 0.86
C LEU A 95 -13.82 -17.69 1.86
N ILE A 96 -13.01 -17.26 2.82
CA ILE A 96 -12.39 -18.14 3.81
C ILE A 96 -13.46 -18.77 4.72
N VAL A 97 -14.45 -17.98 5.16
CA VAL A 97 -15.57 -18.50 5.95
C VAL A 97 -16.37 -19.54 5.16
N THR A 98 -16.64 -19.31 3.88
CA THR A 98 -17.34 -20.28 3.03
C THR A 98 -16.57 -21.59 2.88
N VAL A 99 -15.25 -21.56 2.84
CA VAL A 99 -14.40 -22.76 2.67
C VAL A 99 -14.19 -23.53 3.97
N ASN A 100 -14.08 -22.83 5.12
CA ASN A 100 -13.81 -23.44 6.42
C ASN A 100 -15.09 -23.83 7.20
N GLY A 101 -16.26 -23.29 6.83
CA GLY A 101 -17.46 -23.30 7.64
C GLY A 101 -17.53 -22.10 8.61
N GLU A 102 -18.70 -21.90 9.21
CA GLU A 102 -19.00 -20.71 10.03
C GLU A 102 -18.25 -20.63 11.37
N ASP A 103 -17.69 -21.74 11.85
CA ASP A 103 -17.02 -21.82 13.16
C ASP A 103 -15.64 -21.15 13.22
N ASP A 104 -15.09 -20.69 12.08
CA ASP A 104 -13.78 -20.01 12.11
C ASP A 104 -13.92 -18.54 12.54
N LYS A 105 -13.91 -18.31 13.86
CA LYS A 105 -13.99 -16.99 14.50
C LYS A 105 -12.77 -16.09 14.23
N ARG A 106 -11.84 -16.49 13.36
CA ARG A 106 -10.56 -15.79 13.12
C ARG A 106 -10.68 -14.64 12.11
N LYS A 107 -11.45 -13.64 12.45
CA LYS A 107 -11.62 -12.41 11.65
C LYS A 107 -10.47 -11.40 11.80
N TYR A 108 -9.37 -11.76 12.44
CA TYR A 108 -8.29 -10.82 12.75
C TYR A 108 -7.71 -10.14 11.50
N PHE A 109 -7.46 -10.89 10.41
CA PHE A 109 -6.95 -10.28 9.18
C PHE A 109 -7.94 -9.26 8.58
N LEU A 110 -9.26 -9.44 8.78
CA LEU A 110 -10.26 -8.47 8.36
C LEU A 110 -10.17 -7.19 9.18
N ILE A 111 -10.02 -7.31 10.51
CA ILE A 111 -9.94 -6.16 11.42
C ILE A 111 -8.68 -5.35 11.09
N PHE A 112 -7.51 -6.00 10.98
CA PHE A 112 -6.28 -5.32 10.60
C PHE A 112 -6.36 -4.75 9.19
N GLY A 113 -6.92 -5.46 8.23
CA GLY A 113 -7.03 -5.00 6.86
C GLY A 113 -7.99 -3.81 6.68
N VAL A 114 -9.12 -3.79 7.37
CA VAL A 114 -10.01 -2.63 7.38
C VAL A 114 -9.36 -1.47 8.14
N GLY A 115 -8.68 -1.77 9.26
CA GLY A 115 -7.92 -0.77 10.02
C GLY A 115 -6.83 -0.10 9.18
N SER A 116 -6.06 -0.87 8.39
CA SER A 116 -5.07 -0.30 7.47
C SER A 116 -5.69 0.66 6.46
N ALA A 117 -6.83 0.28 5.88
CA ALA A 117 -7.54 1.15 4.94
C ALA A 117 -8.02 2.46 5.58
N LEU A 118 -8.50 2.41 6.82
CA LEU A 118 -8.88 3.62 7.57
C LEU A 118 -7.68 4.53 7.86
N PHE A 119 -6.53 3.95 8.24
CA PHE A 119 -5.29 4.70 8.39
C PHE A 119 -4.82 5.32 7.06
N LEU A 120 -4.98 4.62 5.93
CA LEU A 120 -4.66 5.18 4.60
C LEU A 120 -5.55 6.36 4.25
N ILE A 121 -6.86 6.29 4.54
CA ILE A 121 -7.79 7.43 4.37
C ILE A 121 -7.34 8.62 5.22
N ALA A 122 -7.11 8.39 6.51
CA ALA A 122 -6.63 9.42 7.42
C ALA A 122 -5.32 10.04 6.92
N HIS A 123 -4.33 9.22 6.54
CA HIS A 123 -3.07 9.70 5.98
C HIS A 123 -3.29 10.59 4.74
N SER A 124 -4.16 10.17 3.83
CA SER A 124 -4.43 10.90 2.58
C SER A 124 -5.11 12.25 2.84
N ILE A 125 -6.02 12.32 3.80
CA ILE A 125 -6.69 13.58 4.18
C ILE A 125 -5.70 14.55 4.79
N PHE A 126 -4.92 14.09 5.77
CA PHE A 126 -4.02 14.95 6.55
C PHE A 126 -2.69 15.26 5.86
N LEU A 127 -2.34 14.56 4.77
CA LEU A 127 -1.13 14.85 4.03
C LEU A 127 -1.17 16.26 3.42
N GLY A 128 -0.13 17.05 3.69
CA GLY A 128 0.01 18.41 3.15
C GLY A 128 -0.66 19.50 3.99
N ILE A 129 -1.50 19.17 4.97
CA ILE A 129 -2.02 20.14 5.91
C ILE A 129 -0.89 20.57 6.86
N LYS A 130 -0.75 21.86 7.10
CA LYS A 130 0.27 22.43 8.00
C LYS A 130 -0.41 22.88 9.29
N PHE A 131 -0.03 22.25 10.40
CA PHE A 131 -0.28 22.76 11.74
C PHE A 131 1.06 22.80 12.48
N ASP A 132 1.37 23.92 13.11
CA ASP A 132 2.67 24.12 13.81
C ASP A 132 2.70 23.54 15.22
N HIS A 133 2.02 22.41 15.43
CA HIS A 133 2.05 21.71 16.71
C HIS A 133 2.81 20.38 16.59
N ASP A 134 3.65 20.10 17.55
CA ASP A 134 4.42 18.85 17.61
C ASP A 134 3.51 17.63 17.72
N LEU A 135 2.36 17.76 18.42
CA LEU A 135 1.33 16.72 18.47
C LEU A 135 0.83 16.32 17.09
N TYR A 136 0.70 17.28 16.15
CA TYR A 136 0.29 16.99 14.79
C TYR A 136 1.36 16.25 13.99
N LYS A 137 2.64 16.59 14.19
CA LYS A 137 3.76 15.85 13.59
C LYS A 137 3.78 14.40 14.07
N PHE A 138 3.54 14.20 15.37
CA PHE A 138 3.42 12.86 15.97
C PHE A 138 2.23 12.10 15.40
N PHE A 139 1.05 12.72 15.35
CA PHE A 139 -0.17 12.14 14.79
C PHE A 139 0.05 11.64 13.35
N ARG A 140 0.66 12.45 12.47
CA ARG A 140 0.95 12.04 11.09
C ARG A 140 1.87 10.82 11.01
N ARG A 141 2.90 10.76 11.87
CA ARG A 141 3.79 9.59 11.96
C ARG A 141 3.03 8.37 12.46
N PHE A 142 2.20 8.54 13.46
CA PHE A 142 1.36 7.47 14.00
C PHE A 142 0.42 6.89 12.94
N VAL A 143 -0.25 7.75 12.17
CA VAL A 143 -1.20 7.32 11.13
C VAL A 143 -0.50 6.52 10.02
N ILE A 144 0.66 6.96 9.54
CA ILE A 144 1.38 6.21 8.48
C ILE A 144 1.97 4.90 9.01
N LEU A 145 2.49 4.89 10.24
CA LEU A 145 2.98 3.67 10.88
C LEU A 145 1.84 2.69 11.15
N GLY A 146 0.68 3.20 11.59
CA GLY A 146 -0.53 2.40 11.75
C GLY A 146 -0.94 1.74 10.45
N PHE A 147 -0.97 2.47 9.34
CA PHE A 147 -1.22 1.89 8.02
C PHE A 147 -0.26 0.74 7.72
N ILE A 148 1.05 0.98 7.84
CA ILE A 148 2.09 0.00 7.51
C ILE A 148 1.96 -1.25 8.38
N ILE A 149 1.86 -1.11 9.69
CA ILE A 149 1.81 -2.23 10.63
C ILE A 149 0.53 -3.05 10.41
N PHE A 150 -0.62 -2.39 10.33
CA PHE A 150 -1.90 -3.07 10.13
C PHE A 150 -1.95 -3.81 8.80
N GLU A 151 -1.39 -3.22 7.75
CA GLU A 151 -1.35 -3.82 6.42
C GLU A 151 -0.48 -5.08 6.40
N ILE A 152 0.73 -5.04 6.98
CA ILE A 152 1.61 -6.22 7.04
C ILE A 152 0.96 -7.34 7.87
N VAL A 153 0.39 -7.00 9.02
CA VAL A 153 -0.29 -7.99 9.87
C VAL A 153 -1.47 -8.61 9.11
N ALA A 154 -2.28 -7.82 8.42
CA ALA A 154 -3.40 -8.32 7.63
C ALA A 154 -2.93 -9.26 6.50
N GLN A 155 -1.89 -8.85 5.74
CA GLN A 155 -1.29 -9.66 4.66
C GLN A 155 -0.74 -10.99 5.21
N THR A 156 -0.03 -10.94 6.33
CA THR A 156 0.53 -12.11 7.01
C THR A 156 -0.57 -13.08 7.43
N LEU A 157 -1.57 -12.58 8.15
CA LEU A 157 -2.68 -13.40 8.62
C LEU A 157 -3.51 -13.99 7.48
N LEU A 158 -3.71 -13.24 6.39
CA LEU A 158 -4.39 -13.76 5.20
C LEU A 158 -3.62 -14.91 4.56
N VAL A 159 -2.29 -14.77 4.41
CA VAL A 159 -1.44 -15.82 3.85
C VAL A 159 -1.48 -17.07 4.72
N ILE A 160 -1.39 -16.93 6.04
CA ILE A 160 -1.50 -18.05 7.00
C ILE A 160 -2.85 -18.75 6.86
N ASN A 161 -3.96 -18.00 6.78
CA ASN A 161 -5.28 -18.58 6.63
C ASN A 161 -5.44 -19.32 5.29
N ILE A 162 -4.97 -18.72 4.19
CA ILE A 162 -4.97 -19.36 2.87
C ILE A 162 -4.13 -20.63 2.89
N PHE A 163 -2.95 -20.62 3.53
CA PHE A 163 -2.08 -21.79 3.62
C PHE A 163 -2.75 -22.97 4.34
N LYS A 164 -3.55 -22.69 5.39
CA LYS A 164 -4.32 -23.72 6.12
C LYS A 164 -5.41 -24.38 5.27
N VAL A 165 -6.02 -23.62 4.36
CA VAL A 165 -7.13 -24.09 3.52
C VAL A 165 -6.72 -24.45 2.09
N LYS A 166 -5.42 -24.44 1.77
CA LYS A 166 -4.88 -24.60 0.42
C LYS A 166 -5.35 -25.88 -0.28
N GLU A 167 -5.49 -26.98 0.47
CA GLU A 167 -5.92 -28.27 -0.08
C GLU A 167 -7.37 -28.22 -0.54
N LYS A 168 -8.25 -27.58 0.25
CA LYS A 168 -9.67 -27.41 -0.10
C LYS A 168 -9.85 -26.52 -1.35
N MET A 169 -8.85 -25.68 -1.66
CA MET A 169 -8.89 -24.72 -2.77
C MET A 169 -7.88 -25.03 -3.89
N GLU A 170 -7.32 -26.23 -3.93
CA GLU A 170 -6.22 -26.59 -4.85
C GLU A 170 -6.51 -26.27 -6.32
N ARG A 171 -7.74 -26.52 -6.77
CA ARG A 171 -8.17 -26.23 -8.16
C ARG A 171 -8.28 -24.73 -8.48
N LEU A 172 -8.43 -23.89 -7.46
CA LEU A 172 -8.71 -22.46 -7.57
C LEU A 172 -7.47 -21.58 -7.41
N ILE A 173 -6.38 -22.14 -6.86
CA ILE A 173 -5.18 -21.40 -6.50
C ILE A 173 -3.95 -21.82 -7.32
N ASN A 174 -2.99 -20.91 -7.44
CA ASN A 174 -1.66 -21.19 -7.96
C ASN A 174 -0.68 -21.37 -6.78
N LYS A 175 -0.24 -22.63 -6.54
CA LYS A 175 0.66 -22.96 -5.43
C LYS A 175 2.01 -22.21 -5.50
N LYS A 176 2.56 -21.98 -6.71
CA LYS A 176 3.82 -21.24 -6.89
C LYS A 176 3.68 -19.78 -6.43
N ILE A 177 2.55 -19.14 -6.77
CA ILE A 177 2.27 -17.77 -6.34
C ILE A 177 2.03 -17.70 -4.84
N LEU A 178 1.45 -18.73 -4.21
CA LEU A 178 1.34 -18.77 -2.75
C LEU A 178 2.71 -18.71 -2.07
N ILE A 179 3.69 -19.48 -2.57
CA ILE A 179 5.07 -19.45 -2.05
C ILE A 179 5.66 -18.05 -2.21
N LEU A 180 5.50 -17.42 -3.39
CA LEU A 180 5.97 -16.04 -3.61
C LEU A 180 5.32 -15.04 -2.63
N LYS A 181 4.03 -15.19 -2.32
CA LYS A 181 3.36 -14.35 -1.32
C LYS A 181 3.93 -14.54 0.09
N ILE A 182 4.24 -15.78 0.47
CA ILE A 182 4.89 -16.08 1.76
C ILE A 182 6.27 -15.41 1.82
N ILE A 183 7.09 -15.59 0.78
CA ILE A 183 8.42 -14.98 0.70
C ILE A 183 8.33 -13.46 0.79
N LEU A 184 7.42 -12.85 0.02
CA LEU A 184 7.22 -11.39 0.03
C LEU A 184 6.86 -10.87 1.43
N VAL A 185 5.92 -11.52 2.11
CA VAL A 185 5.52 -11.11 3.47
C VAL A 185 6.67 -11.24 4.46
N ILE A 186 7.47 -12.30 4.36
CA ILE A 186 8.67 -12.47 5.21
C ILE A 186 9.67 -11.33 4.93
N ILE A 187 9.94 -11.00 3.66
CA ILE A 187 10.82 -9.89 3.30
C ILE A 187 10.29 -8.57 3.86
N LEU A 188 8.99 -8.29 3.76
CA LEU A 188 8.39 -7.07 4.29
C LEU A 188 8.54 -6.97 5.81
N ILE A 189 8.34 -8.08 6.54
CA ILE A 189 8.52 -8.12 7.99
C ILE A 189 9.99 -7.86 8.35
N ILE A 190 10.94 -8.55 7.71
CA ILE A 190 12.37 -8.38 7.98
C ILE A 190 12.78 -6.94 7.67
N THR A 191 12.36 -6.40 6.52
CA THR A 191 12.66 -5.02 6.13
C THR A 191 12.10 -4.01 7.14
N ALA A 192 10.87 -4.21 7.63
CA ALA A 192 10.27 -3.35 8.65
C ALA A 192 11.07 -3.38 9.96
N LEU A 193 11.46 -4.56 10.43
CA LEU A 193 12.25 -4.72 11.65
C LEU A 193 13.65 -4.09 11.53
N VAL A 194 14.34 -4.30 10.41
CA VAL A 194 15.66 -3.74 10.14
C VAL A 194 15.58 -2.20 9.98
N ALA A 195 14.47 -1.69 9.46
CA ALA A 195 14.29 -0.25 9.27
C ALA A 195 14.13 0.54 10.58
N ILE A 196 13.66 -0.07 11.67
CA ILE A 196 13.38 0.62 12.94
C ILE A 196 14.57 1.47 13.45
N PRO A 197 15.81 0.95 13.57
CA PRO A 197 16.95 1.73 14.03
C PRO A 197 17.26 2.93 13.13
N PHE A 198 17.14 2.74 11.81
CA PHE A 198 17.40 3.81 10.84
C PHE A 198 16.32 4.90 10.88
N LEU A 199 15.05 4.53 11.06
CA LEU A 199 13.96 5.50 11.16
C LEU A 199 14.12 6.40 12.38
N SER A 200 14.64 5.87 13.48
CA SER A 200 14.88 6.60 14.74
C SER A 200 16.10 7.52 14.68
N SER A 201 17.08 7.24 13.82
CA SER A 201 18.29 8.05 13.68
C SER A 201 18.01 9.37 12.95
N SER A 202 18.81 10.43 13.18
CA SER A 202 18.75 11.68 12.40
C SER A 202 19.49 11.57 11.06
N GLY A 203 20.34 10.57 10.88
CA GLY A 203 21.16 10.34 9.67
C GLY A 203 20.42 9.62 8.53
N TYR A 204 21.12 9.46 7.42
CA TYR A 204 20.74 8.63 6.26
C TYR A 204 19.42 8.97 5.57
N PRO A 205 19.09 10.25 5.26
CA PRO A 205 17.79 10.60 4.69
C PRO A 205 17.54 9.93 3.32
N ARG A 206 18.56 9.84 2.47
CA ARG A 206 18.44 9.18 1.16
C ARG A 206 18.07 7.69 1.28
N PHE A 207 18.77 6.99 2.18
CA PHE A 207 18.47 5.57 2.45
C PHE A 207 17.02 5.38 2.93
N LYS A 208 16.55 6.24 3.86
CA LYS A 208 15.16 6.20 4.36
C LYS A 208 14.15 6.41 3.24
N HIS A 209 14.41 7.37 2.35
CA HIS A 209 13.52 7.64 1.22
C HIS A 209 13.51 6.47 0.22
N ALA A 210 14.69 5.92 -0.14
CA ALA A 210 14.75 4.76 -1.01
C ALA A 210 14.02 3.54 -0.39
N LEU A 211 14.19 3.34 0.92
CA LEU A 211 13.49 2.29 1.66
C LEU A 211 11.97 2.50 1.63
N GLU A 212 11.48 3.74 1.81
CA GLU A 212 10.05 4.09 1.73
C GLU A 212 9.45 3.71 0.38
N TRP A 213 10.13 4.04 -0.73
CA TRP A 213 9.68 3.72 -2.08
C TRP A 213 9.69 2.20 -2.36
N ASN A 214 10.76 1.51 -1.99
CA ASN A 214 10.85 0.05 -2.19
C ASN A 214 9.85 -0.69 -1.32
N TYR A 215 9.66 -0.24 -0.09
CA TYR A 215 8.68 -0.81 0.82
C TYR A 215 7.25 -0.64 0.31
N PHE A 216 6.92 0.54 -0.18
CA PHE A 216 5.64 0.81 -0.84
C PHE A 216 5.39 -0.17 -1.99
N ILE A 217 6.35 -0.33 -2.91
CA ILE A 217 6.23 -1.31 -4.01
C ILE A 217 6.02 -2.72 -3.47
N GLY A 218 6.76 -3.14 -2.45
CA GLY A 218 6.59 -4.45 -1.83
C GLY A 218 5.18 -4.67 -1.29
N VAL A 219 4.63 -3.69 -0.58
CA VAL A 219 3.26 -3.76 -0.02
C VAL A 219 2.21 -3.88 -1.12
N VAL A 220 2.28 -3.07 -2.17
CA VAL A 220 1.28 -3.13 -3.25
C VAL A 220 1.49 -4.34 -4.16
N PHE A 221 2.71 -4.85 -4.29
CA PHE A 221 3.03 -6.05 -5.06
C PHE A 221 2.32 -7.30 -4.52
N PHE A 222 2.05 -7.34 -3.21
CA PHE A 222 1.20 -8.37 -2.62
C PHE A 222 -0.16 -8.50 -3.33
N TYR A 223 -0.73 -7.38 -3.78
CA TYR A 223 -2.03 -7.37 -4.48
C TYR A 223 -1.90 -7.82 -5.93
N LEU A 224 -0.78 -7.52 -6.60
CA LEU A 224 -0.47 -8.11 -7.90
C LEU A 224 -0.35 -9.64 -7.78
N LEU A 225 0.37 -10.13 -6.77
CA LEU A 225 0.44 -11.57 -6.51
C LEU A 225 -0.93 -12.14 -6.15
N SER A 226 -1.81 -11.39 -5.48
CA SER A 226 -3.18 -11.84 -5.22
C SER A 226 -4.01 -11.98 -6.48
N PHE A 227 -3.83 -11.10 -7.46
CA PHE A 227 -4.45 -11.25 -8.79
C PHE A 227 -3.96 -12.50 -9.53
N LEU A 228 -2.66 -12.80 -9.47
CA LEU A 228 -2.05 -13.96 -10.12
C LEU A 228 -2.31 -15.27 -9.36
N PHE A 229 -2.53 -15.18 -8.06
CA PHE A 229 -2.76 -16.32 -7.18
C PHE A 229 -4.07 -17.04 -7.48
N TRP A 230 -5.15 -16.30 -7.66
CA TRP A 230 -6.45 -16.86 -7.98
C TRP A 230 -6.55 -17.21 -9.47
N LYS A 231 -6.83 -18.46 -9.79
CA LYS A 231 -7.08 -18.86 -11.17
C LYS A 231 -8.38 -18.22 -11.67
N LYS A 232 -8.41 -17.85 -12.95
CA LYS A 232 -9.64 -17.35 -13.57
C LYS A 232 -10.66 -18.47 -13.61
N VAL A 233 -11.80 -18.26 -12.99
CA VAL A 233 -12.92 -19.20 -13.04
C VAL A 233 -13.81 -18.75 -14.18
N LEU A 234 -13.92 -19.58 -15.23
CA LEU A 234 -14.89 -19.38 -16.31
C LEU A 234 -16.28 -19.56 -15.70
N SER A 235 -17.10 -18.55 -15.86
CA SER A 235 -18.51 -18.52 -15.42
C SER A 235 -19.38 -19.20 -16.43
#